data_0ed4c2b0d389c7daa7f652d6a05ae894
#
_entry.id   0ed4c2b0d389c7daa7f652d6a05ae894
#
_cell.length_a   1.000
_cell.length_b   1.000
_cell.length_c   1.000
_cell.angle_alpha   90.00
_cell.angle_beta   90.00
_cell.angle_gamma   90.00
#
_symmetry.space_group_name_H-M   'P 1'
#
loop_
_entity.id
_entity.type
_entity.pdbx_description
1 polymer ?
#
loop_
_entity_poly.entity_id
_entity_poly.type
_entity_poly.pdbx_seq_one_letter_code
_entity_poly.pdbx_strand_id
1 'polypeptide(L)'
;MFKEGTAYLNNLAQEVEPGYTICAFRAGGWAIQPFHKIKKAFLEANIKIDSSISYGAYGKNQYSSFDFLNAPDKVMYRFEDDVCKEVDDGQFWEIPISSFHRIIFYRVIDKVHRVLSKRLSPITDGSHRRQDLKYIKRENNMAMMTLSRISPISVIISALLNKKEILVFIDHPKDFSYSSLQSIKLLSYFFKSTTYYNCSQL
;
A
#
# COMPACT_ATOMS: atom_id res chain seq x y z
N MET A 1 18.73 -13.12 -6.67
CA MET A 1 17.84 -12.76 -5.53
C MET A 1 16.44 -12.32 -6.01
N PHE A 2 16.25 -11.24 -6.81
CA PHE A 2 14.91 -10.83 -7.27
C PHE A 2 14.23 -11.91 -8.12
N LYS A 3 14.89 -12.36 -9.20
CA LYS A 3 14.41 -13.43 -10.08
C LYS A 3 14.18 -14.77 -9.36
N GLU A 4 15.05 -15.14 -8.47
CA GLU A 4 14.94 -16.38 -7.67
C GLU A 4 13.73 -16.30 -6.71
N GLY A 5 13.54 -15.13 -6.05
CA GLY A 5 12.39 -14.90 -5.18
C GLY A 5 11.06 -14.98 -5.95
N THR A 6 11.00 -14.40 -7.15
CA THR A 6 9.82 -14.47 -8.01
C THR A 6 9.56 -15.90 -8.47
N ALA A 7 10.60 -16.64 -8.87
CA ALA A 7 10.48 -18.05 -9.28
C ALA A 7 9.99 -18.93 -8.13
N TYR A 8 10.54 -18.73 -6.93
CA TYR A 8 10.09 -19.46 -5.73
C TYR A 8 8.60 -19.20 -5.42
N LEU A 9 8.18 -17.94 -5.45
CA LEU A 9 6.79 -17.57 -5.20
C LEU A 9 5.84 -18.09 -6.29
N ASN A 10 6.26 -18.08 -7.56
CA ASN A 10 5.49 -18.69 -8.64
C ASN A 10 5.29 -20.18 -8.40
N ASN A 11 6.35 -20.91 -8.09
CA ASN A 11 6.25 -22.36 -7.82
C ASN A 11 5.27 -22.64 -6.68
N LEU A 12 5.39 -21.87 -5.59
CA LEU A 12 4.50 -22.04 -4.43
C LEU A 12 3.03 -21.72 -4.78
N ALA A 13 2.78 -20.65 -5.52
CA ALA A 13 1.42 -20.27 -5.90
C ALA A 13 0.80 -21.27 -6.89
N GLN A 14 1.60 -21.83 -7.80
CA GLN A 14 1.17 -22.80 -8.80
C GLN A 14 0.82 -24.18 -8.22
N GLU A 15 1.22 -24.48 -6.98
CA GLU A 15 0.72 -25.65 -6.25
C GLU A 15 -0.80 -25.58 -6.02
N VAL A 16 -1.35 -24.37 -5.93
CA VAL A 16 -2.78 -24.11 -5.69
C VAL A 16 -3.50 -23.69 -6.97
N GLU A 17 -2.88 -22.83 -7.76
CA GLU A 17 -3.42 -22.30 -9.01
C GLU A 17 -2.39 -22.43 -10.14
N PRO A 18 -2.43 -23.52 -10.94
CA PRO A 18 -1.39 -23.85 -11.92
C PRO A 18 -1.08 -22.76 -12.96
N GLY A 19 -2.04 -21.87 -13.25
CA GLY A 19 -1.87 -20.75 -14.18
C GLY A 19 -1.36 -19.46 -13.53
N TYR A 20 -1.13 -19.45 -12.22
CA TYR A 20 -0.75 -18.24 -11.51
C TYR A 20 0.65 -17.75 -11.89
N THR A 21 0.78 -16.46 -12.08
CA THR A 21 2.07 -15.78 -12.33
C THR A 21 2.16 -14.51 -11.52
N ILE A 22 3.24 -14.37 -10.77
CA ILE A 22 3.56 -13.15 -10.06
C ILE A 22 3.84 -12.05 -11.08
N CYS A 23 3.06 -10.99 -11.07
CA CYS A 23 3.19 -9.86 -11.98
C CYS A 23 3.34 -8.51 -11.27
N ALA A 24 3.16 -8.48 -9.94
CA ALA A 24 3.16 -7.25 -9.15
C ALA A 24 4.25 -7.27 -8.07
N PHE A 25 4.73 -6.08 -7.76
CA PHE A 25 5.75 -5.84 -6.74
C PHE A 25 5.37 -4.67 -5.84
N ARG A 26 5.81 -4.73 -4.60
CA ARG A 26 5.78 -3.61 -3.66
C ARG A 26 7.10 -3.54 -2.90
N ALA A 27 7.79 -2.41 -3.04
CA ALA A 27 9.10 -2.22 -2.42
C ALA A 27 9.00 -2.13 -0.90
N GLY A 28 9.83 -2.90 -0.19
CA GLY A 28 10.00 -2.76 1.24
C GLY A 28 10.53 -1.37 1.59
N GLY A 29 9.88 -0.70 2.56
CA GLY A 29 10.24 0.67 2.94
C GLY A 29 10.07 1.70 1.83
N TRP A 30 9.24 1.40 0.82
CA TRP A 30 8.99 2.24 -0.36
C TRP A 30 10.24 2.58 -1.19
N ALA A 31 11.29 1.76 -1.09
CA ALA A 31 12.58 2.01 -1.75
C ALA A 31 12.55 1.59 -3.23
N ILE A 32 11.62 2.17 -4.01
CA ILE A 32 11.47 1.91 -5.45
C ILE A 32 12.31 2.88 -6.30
N GLN A 33 12.73 3.99 -5.75
CA GLN A 33 13.51 5.01 -6.45
C GLN A 33 15.02 4.87 -6.23
N PRO A 34 15.83 5.16 -7.25
CA PRO A 34 15.45 5.47 -8.63
C PRO A 34 15.14 4.18 -9.40
N PHE A 35 14.00 4.14 -10.09
CA PHE A 35 13.47 2.95 -10.75
C PHE A 35 14.39 2.39 -11.83
N HIS A 36 15.09 3.23 -12.59
CA HIS A 36 15.99 2.76 -13.64
C HIS A 36 17.04 1.75 -13.16
N LYS A 37 17.40 1.76 -11.88
CA LYS A 37 18.34 0.79 -11.30
C LYS A 37 17.76 -0.62 -11.15
N ILE A 38 16.46 -0.72 -11.00
CA ILE A 38 15.76 -2.00 -10.78
C ILE A 38 14.89 -2.42 -11.96
N LYS A 39 14.72 -1.54 -12.96
CA LYS A 39 13.95 -1.80 -14.19
C LYS A 39 14.33 -3.12 -14.85
N LYS A 40 15.64 -3.39 -14.99
CA LYS A 40 16.13 -4.65 -15.55
C LYS A 40 15.64 -5.87 -14.76
N ALA A 41 15.63 -5.79 -13.43
CA ALA A 41 15.13 -6.88 -12.59
C ALA A 41 13.63 -7.11 -12.76
N PHE A 42 12.85 -6.04 -12.94
CA PHE A 42 11.42 -6.12 -13.26
C PHE A 42 11.19 -6.86 -14.57
N LEU A 43 11.92 -6.47 -15.64
CA LEU A 43 11.82 -7.11 -16.95
C LEU A 43 12.21 -8.59 -16.89
N GLU A 44 13.33 -8.93 -16.25
CA GLU A 44 13.81 -10.30 -16.11
C GLU A 44 12.87 -11.21 -15.27
N ALA A 45 12.14 -10.64 -14.33
CA ALA A 45 11.19 -11.35 -13.48
C ALA A 45 9.74 -11.27 -14.00
N ASN A 46 9.53 -10.66 -15.17
CA ASN A 46 8.21 -10.41 -15.76
C ASN A 46 7.24 -9.64 -14.83
N ILE A 47 7.77 -8.77 -13.98
CA ILE A 47 6.96 -7.87 -13.16
C ILE A 47 6.48 -6.72 -14.03
N LYS A 48 5.19 -6.47 -14.02
CA LYS A 48 4.54 -5.43 -14.83
C LYS A 48 3.93 -4.32 -13.98
N ILE A 49 3.67 -4.60 -12.71
CA ILE A 49 2.93 -3.72 -11.82
C ILE A 49 3.81 -3.39 -10.62
N ASP A 50 3.97 -2.11 -10.33
CA ASP A 50 4.43 -1.62 -9.02
C ASP A 50 3.26 -1.08 -8.20
N SER A 51 3.34 -1.18 -6.89
CA SER A 51 2.37 -0.61 -5.96
C SER A 51 3.09 -0.02 -4.74
N SER A 52 4.18 0.69 -5.00
CA SER A 52 5.03 1.24 -3.94
C SER A 52 4.72 2.70 -3.61
N ILE A 53 4.07 3.42 -4.54
CA ILE A 53 3.81 4.86 -4.40
C ILE A 53 2.73 5.11 -3.34
N SER A 54 2.94 6.14 -2.54
CA SER A 54 1.90 6.78 -1.73
C SER A 54 1.94 8.28 -2.02
N TYR A 55 0.98 8.77 -2.79
CA TYR A 55 0.91 10.18 -3.20
C TYR A 55 1.17 11.14 -2.04
N GLY A 56 1.97 12.17 -2.29
CA GLY A 56 2.31 13.22 -1.34
C GLY A 56 3.22 12.78 -0.20
N ALA A 57 3.82 11.58 -0.26
CA ALA A 57 4.74 11.09 0.76
C ALA A 57 6.21 11.35 0.38
N TYR A 58 7.00 11.75 1.38
CA TYR A 58 8.45 11.87 1.28
C TYR A 58 9.08 11.24 2.51
N GLY A 59 10.14 10.50 2.34
CA GLY A 59 10.88 9.93 3.45
C GLY A 59 12.34 9.69 3.13
N LYS A 60 13.18 9.87 4.15
CA LYS A 60 14.60 9.57 4.08
C LYS A 60 15.08 9.08 5.43
N ASN A 61 15.71 7.94 5.46
CA ASN A 61 16.45 7.42 6.60
C ASN A 61 17.74 6.73 6.11
N GLN A 62 18.48 6.10 7.00
CA GLN A 62 19.74 5.44 6.62
C GLN A 62 19.57 4.23 5.70
N TYR A 63 18.35 3.66 5.58
CA TYR A 63 18.09 2.43 4.82
C TYR A 63 17.22 2.66 3.59
N SER A 64 16.43 3.71 3.56
CA SER A 64 15.55 4.01 2.44
C SER A 64 15.40 5.50 2.21
N SER A 65 15.22 5.87 0.95
CA SER A 65 14.88 7.22 0.54
C SER A 65 13.85 7.13 -0.57
N PHE A 66 12.79 7.91 -0.45
CA PHE A 66 11.76 8.03 -1.47
C PHE A 66 11.19 9.45 -1.49
N ASP A 67 10.78 9.89 -2.66
CA ASP A 67 10.13 11.17 -2.88
C ASP A 67 8.96 10.99 -3.85
N PHE A 68 7.74 11.01 -3.32
CA PHE A 68 6.50 10.84 -4.06
C PHE A 68 5.63 12.10 -4.03
N LEU A 69 6.24 13.26 -3.73
CA LEU A 69 5.52 14.54 -3.66
C LEU A 69 4.89 14.89 -5.00
N ASN A 70 5.59 14.59 -6.09
CA ASN A 70 5.14 14.88 -7.46
C ASN A 70 4.54 13.66 -8.19
N ALA A 71 4.25 12.58 -7.48
CA ALA A 71 3.61 11.42 -8.08
C ALA A 71 2.18 11.78 -8.54
N PRO A 72 1.66 11.17 -9.64
CA PRO A 72 0.27 11.36 -10.04
C PRO A 72 -0.72 10.89 -8.96
N ASP A 73 -1.73 11.73 -8.63
CA ASP A 73 -2.84 11.34 -7.74
C ASP A 73 -3.92 10.61 -8.53
N LYS A 74 -3.57 9.47 -9.10
CA LYS A 74 -4.44 8.61 -9.91
C LYS A 74 -4.67 7.26 -9.25
N VAL A 75 -5.67 6.54 -9.73
CA VAL A 75 -5.94 5.17 -9.33
C VAL A 75 -4.85 4.25 -9.83
N MET A 76 -4.48 4.42 -11.10
CA MET A 76 -3.39 3.73 -11.78
C MET A 76 -2.88 4.58 -12.94
N TYR A 77 -1.62 4.39 -13.32
CA TYR A 77 -1.02 5.03 -14.49
C TYR A 77 0.16 4.22 -15.00
N ARG A 78 0.52 4.46 -16.26
CA ARG A 78 1.71 3.85 -16.84
C ARG A 78 2.95 4.71 -16.58
N PHE A 79 4.06 4.05 -16.43
CA PHE A 79 5.37 4.70 -16.31
C PHE A 79 6.47 3.88 -17.01
N GLU A 80 7.65 4.48 -17.18
CA GLU A 80 8.76 3.84 -17.87
C GLU A 80 10.04 3.80 -17.02
N ASP A 81 10.69 4.92 -16.78
CA ASP A 81 11.97 5.03 -16.06
C ASP A 81 11.85 5.71 -14.71
N ASP A 82 10.74 6.37 -14.45
CA ASP A 82 10.45 7.09 -13.22
C ASP A 82 9.03 6.78 -12.77
N VAL A 83 8.91 6.15 -11.60
CA VAL A 83 7.62 5.77 -11.01
C VAL A 83 6.71 6.95 -10.68
N CYS A 84 7.26 8.16 -10.57
CA CYS A 84 6.49 9.39 -10.33
C CYS A 84 6.11 10.13 -11.62
N LYS A 85 6.45 9.59 -12.79
CA LYS A 85 6.19 10.22 -14.08
C LYS A 85 5.30 9.33 -14.94
N GLU A 86 4.08 9.80 -15.18
CA GLU A 86 3.17 9.13 -16.10
C GLU A 86 3.69 9.22 -17.55
N VAL A 87 3.58 8.11 -18.28
CA VAL A 87 3.95 7.97 -19.69
C VAL A 87 2.88 7.12 -20.38
N ASP A 88 2.23 7.64 -21.42
CA ASP A 88 1.10 6.99 -22.07
C ASP A 88 1.40 5.56 -22.55
N ASP A 89 2.57 5.35 -23.14
CA ASP A 89 3.03 4.05 -23.66
C ASP A 89 4.05 3.36 -22.73
N GLY A 90 4.10 3.72 -21.44
CA GLY A 90 5.00 3.12 -20.46
C GLY A 90 4.80 1.60 -20.35
N GLN A 91 5.90 0.87 -20.16
CA GLN A 91 5.88 -0.60 -20.06
C GLN A 91 5.33 -1.12 -18.74
N PHE A 92 5.32 -0.30 -17.69
CA PHE A 92 4.94 -0.67 -16.33
C PHE A 92 3.70 0.09 -15.90
N TRP A 93 2.96 -0.53 -14.97
CA TRP A 93 1.84 0.10 -14.30
C TRP A 93 2.23 0.43 -12.87
N GLU A 94 1.88 1.62 -12.42
CA GLU A 94 1.83 1.96 -11.00
C GLU A 94 0.38 1.92 -10.53
N ILE A 95 0.15 1.23 -9.40
CA ILE A 95 -1.12 1.21 -8.69
C ILE A 95 -0.87 1.76 -7.29
N PRO A 96 -0.99 3.08 -7.10
CA PRO A 96 -0.60 3.73 -5.85
C PRO A 96 -1.43 3.26 -4.66
N ILE A 97 -0.80 3.20 -3.50
CA ILE A 97 -1.50 3.05 -2.23
C ILE A 97 -2.44 4.24 -2.08
N SER A 98 -3.73 3.98 -1.88
CA SER A 98 -4.73 5.03 -1.75
C SER A 98 -4.44 5.92 -0.55
N SER A 99 -4.65 7.21 -0.74
CA SER A 99 -4.42 8.23 0.27
C SER A 99 -5.69 9.02 0.54
N PHE A 100 -5.80 9.59 1.75
CA PHE A 100 -6.91 10.44 2.14
C PHE A 100 -6.42 11.61 3.02
N HIS A 101 -7.20 12.69 3.06
CA HIS A 101 -6.90 13.81 3.95
C HIS A 101 -7.28 13.48 5.39
N ARG A 102 -6.28 13.31 6.24
CA ARG A 102 -6.46 13.01 7.66
C ARG A 102 -6.66 14.28 8.47
N ILE A 103 -7.86 14.84 8.41
CA ILE A 103 -8.27 16.01 9.19
C ILE A 103 -8.33 15.69 10.69
N ILE A 104 -8.49 16.74 11.52
CA ILE A 104 -8.49 16.59 12.98
C ILE A 104 -9.56 15.63 13.50
N PHE A 105 -10.70 15.53 12.82
CA PHE A 105 -11.79 14.63 13.13
C PHE A 105 -11.33 13.15 13.22
N TYR A 106 -10.58 12.66 12.24
CA TYR A 106 -10.02 11.30 12.29
C TYR A 106 -9.09 11.09 13.48
N ARG A 107 -8.26 12.11 13.79
CA ARG A 107 -7.33 12.03 14.94
C ARG A 107 -8.07 11.91 16.26
N VAL A 108 -9.20 12.62 16.41
CA VAL A 108 -10.06 12.54 17.60
C VAL A 108 -10.68 11.15 17.70
N ILE A 109 -11.31 10.65 16.64
CA ILE A 109 -11.92 9.31 16.62
C ILE A 109 -10.88 8.23 16.98
N ASP A 110 -9.72 8.27 16.35
CA ASP A 110 -8.65 7.28 16.59
C ASP A 110 -8.14 7.36 18.03
N LYS A 111 -8.03 8.57 18.60
CA LYS A 111 -7.63 8.77 20.00
C LYS A 111 -8.66 8.20 20.95
N VAL A 112 -9.93 8.51 20.76
CA VAL A 112 -11.04 7.98 21.56
C VAL A 112 -11.07 6.44 21.49
N HIS A 113 -11.00 5.89 20.28
CA HIS A 113 -10.98 4.44 20.08
C HIS A 113 -9.79 3.78 20.79
N ARG A 114 -8.61 4.37 20.73
CA ARG A 114 -7.41 3.88 21.41
C ARG A 114 -7.54 3.86 22.93
N VAL A 115 -8.17 4.89 23.49
CA VAL A 115 -8.39 4.98 24.95
C VAL A 115 -9.45 3.98 25.42
N LEU A 116 -10.55 3.85 24.68
CA LEU A 116 -11.68 3.00 25.05
C LEU A 116 -11.48 1.53 24.68
N SER A 117 -10.57 1.21 23.79
CA SER A 117 -10.42 -0.15 23.28
C SER A 117 -8.95 -0.57 23.16
N LYS A 118 -8.61 -1.69 23.79
CA LYS A 118 -7.34 -2.39 23.58
C LYS A 118 -7.28 -3.12 22.22
N ARG A 119 -8.34 -3.08 21.42
CA ARG A 119 -8.47 -3.80 20.12
C ARG A 119 -7.55 -3.28 19.04
N LEU A 120 -6.90 -2.13 19.24
CA LEU A 120 -5.85 -1.62 18.37
C LEU A 120 -4.50 -2.29 18.57
N SER A 121 -4.32 -3.01 19.68
CA SER A 121 -3.08 -3.75 19.89
C SER A 121 -2.95 -4.89 18.87
N PRO A 122 -1.78 -5.11 18.30
CA PRO A 122 -1.53 -6.26 17.44
C PRO A 122 -1.88 -7.57 18.13
N ILE A 123 -2.44 -8.52 17.39
CA ILE A 123 -2.70 -9.89 17.86
C ILE A 123 -1.51 -10.82 17.65
N THR A 124 -0.48 -10.33 16.98
CA THR A 124 0.77 -11.03 16.72
C THR A 124 1.88 -10.48 17.63
N ASP A 125 2.94 -11.25 17.77
CA ASP A 125 4.16 -10.89 18.51
C ASP A 125 5.11 -9.96 17.73
N GLY A 126 4.63 -9.39 16.63
CA GLY A 126 5.41 -8.53 15.75
C GLY A 126 6.01 -7.34 16.47
N SER A 127 7.32 -7.36 16.67
CA SER A 127 8.04 -6.21 17.20
C SER A 127 8.27 -5.15 16.12
N HIS A 128 7.92 -3.92 16.46
CA HIS A 128 8.33 -2.77 15.67
C HIS A 128 9.68 -2.30 16.14
N ARG A 129 10.68 -2.42 15.27
CA ARG A 129 11.84 -1.56 15.43
C ARG A 129 11.32 -0.13 15.29
N ARG A 130 11.38 0.68 16.33
CA ARG A 130 11.12 2.12 16.26
C ARG A 130 12.06 2.69 15.20
N GLN A 131 11.60 2.78 13.97
CA GLN A 131 12.26 3.62 12.99
C GLN A 131 12.05 5.05 13.48
N ASP A 132 13.11 5.82 13.47
CA ASP A 132 13.01 7.26 13.71
C ASP A 132 12.14 7.85 12.60
N LEU A 133 10.85 7.96 12.88
CA LEU A 133 9.83 8.54 11.99
C LEU A 133 10.04 10.05 11.73
N LYS A 134 11.16 10.62 12.22
CA LYS A 134 11.52 12.04 12.07
C LYS A 134 11.59 12.51 10.62
N TYR A 135 11.63 11.59 9.66
CA TYR A 135 11.88 11.92 8.26
C TYR A 135 10.74 11.57 7.29
N ILE A 136 9.59 11.14 7.77
CA ILE A 136 8.44 10.95 6.88
C ILE A 136 7.60 12.22 6.90
N LYS A 137 7.67 12.99 5.83
CA LYS A 137 6.76 14.12 5.58
C LYS A 137 5.64 13.66 4.66
N ARG A 138 4.47 14.24 4.88
CA ARG A 138 3.31 14.07 4.00
C ARG A 138 2.73 15.44 3.72
N GLU A 139 2.48 15.70 2.46
CA GLU A 139 1.88 16.94 2.05
C GLU A 139 0.42 17.01 2.54
N ASN A 140 -0.03 18.22 2.89
CA ASN A 140 -1.43 18.54 3.19
C ASN A 140 -2.17 17.57 4.13
N ASN A 141 -1.51 17.05 5.16
CA ASN A 141 -2.09 16.03 6.04
C ASN A 141 -2.56 14.75 5.35
N MET A 142 -2.02 14.43 4.19
CA MET A 142 -2.31 13.15 3.53
C MET A 142 -1.90 11.96 4.39
N ALA A 143 -2.70 10.92 4.39
CA ALA A 143 -2.41 9.65 5.06
C ALA A 143 -2.71 8.50 4.10
N MET A 144 -1.92 7.43 4.19
CA MET A 144 -2.21 6.19 3.46
C MET A 144 -3.45 5.51 4.02
N MET A 145 -4.20 4.83 3.17
CA MET A 145 -5.21 3.88 3.61
C MET A 145 -4.53 2.64 4.20
N THR A 146 -4.80 2.40 5.46
CA THR A 146 -4.29 1.23 6.21
C THR A 146 -5.38 0.73 7.15
N LEU A 147 -5.31 -0.53 7.52
CA LEU A 147 -6.19 -1.13 8.52
C LEU A 147 -5.53 -1.13 9.91
N SER A 148 -4.23 -0.86 9.97
CA SER A 148 -3.46 -0.88 11.20
C SER A 148 -3.50 0.44 11.93
N ARG A 149 -3.66 0.39 13.25
CA ARG A 149 -3.51 1.51 14.19
C ARG A 149 -4.48 2.68 13.99
N ILE A 150 -5.54 2.48 13.22
CA ILE A 150 -6.65 3.41 13.07
C ILE A 150 -7.97 2.73 13.44
N SER A 151 -8.97 3.54 13.79
CA SER A 151 -10.27 2.98 14.15
C SER A 151 -11.01 2.45 12.94
N PRO A 152 -11.84 1.40 13.07
CA PRO A 152 -12.69 0.92 11.99
C PRO A 152 -13.59 2.02 11.40
N ILE A 153 -14.06 2.94 12.24
CA ILE A 153 -14.87 4.09 11.81
C ILE A 153 -14.06 5.00 10.87
N SER A 154 -12.81 5.31 11.24
CA SER A 154 -11.94 6.12 10.38
C SER A 154 -11.66 5.43 9.04
N VAL A 155 -11.46 4.11 9.04
CA VAL A 155 -11.28 3.33 7.80
C VAL A 155 -12.51 3.47 6.90
N ILE A 156 -13.70 3.23 7.43
CA ILE A 156 -14.94 3.26 6.64
C ILE A 156 -15.22 4.67 6.13
N ILE A 157 -15.11 5.70 6.96
CA ILE A 157 -15.36 7.08 6.53
C ILE A 157 -14.35 7.47 5.44
N SER A 158 -13.06 7.12 5.59
CA SER A 158 -12.06 7.43 4.58
C SER A 158 -12.32 6.71 3.25
N ALA A 159 -12.82 5.47 3.30
CA ALA A 159 -13.20 4.72 2.11
C ALA A 159 -14.45 5.29 1.43
N LEU A 160 -15.48 5.63 2.20
CA LEU A 160 -16.73 6.20 1.66
C LEU A 160 -16.55 7.60 1.06
N LEU A 161 -15.65 8.41 1.64
CA LEU A 161 -15.36 9.75 1.15
C LEU A 161 -14.34 9.76 0.00
N ASN A 162 -13.65 8.66 -0.23
CA ASN A 162 -12.74 8.54 -1.36
C ASN A 162 -13.54 8.29 -2.65
N LYS A 163 -13.32 9.14 -3.64
CA LYS A 163 -14.04 9.07 -4.93
C LYS A 163 -13.36 8.17 -5.95
N LYS A 164 -12.25 7.52 -5.59
CA LYS A 164 -11.52 6.62 -6.50
C LYS A 164 -12.27 5.30 -6.66
N GLU A 165 -12.29 4.81 -7.87
CA GLU A 165 -12.96 3.54 -8.21
C GLU A 165 -12.28 2.32 -7.60
N ILE A 166 -10.95 2.37 -7.43
CA ILE A 166 -10.15 1.33 -6.80
C ILE A 166 -9.47 1.90 -5.57
N LEU A 167 -9.60 1.19 -4.45
CA LEU A 167 -8.95 1.52 -3.19
C LEU A 167 -7.90 0.47 -2.86
N VAL A 168 -6.65 0.92 -2.73
CA VAL A 168 -5.51 0.09 -2.36
C VAL A 168 -5.12 0.36 -0.92
N PHE A 169 -5.25 -0.65 -0.09
CA PHE A 169 -4.82 -0.61 1.31
C PHE A 169 -3.43 -1.21 1.48
N ILE A 170 -2.69 -0.66 2.43
CA ILE A 170 -1.44 -1.27 2.89
C ILE A 170 -1.58 -1.70 4.35
N ASP A 171 -1.12 -2.90 4.65
CA ASP A 171 -1.01 -3.36 6.02
C ASP A 171 0.19 -4.30 6.20
N HIS A 172 0.55 -4.56 7.45
CA HIS A 172 1.58 -5.51 7.80
C HIS A 172 0.98 -6.60 8.70
N PRO A 173 1.21 -7.89 8.44
CA PRO A 173 0.71 -8.96 9.30
C PRO A 173 1.05 -8.76 10.79
N LYS A 174 2.24 -8.24 11.08
CA LYS A 174 2.70 -7.93 12.45
C LYS A 174 1.93 -6.80 13.15
N ASP A 175 1.23 -5.96 12.40
CA ASP A 175 0.40 -4.86 12.91
C ASP A 175 -1.08 -5.20 13.00
N PHE A 176 -1.46 -6.37 12.50
CA PHE A 176 -2.85 -6.79 12.42
C PHE A 176 -3.48 -6.90 13.81
N SER A 177 -4.66 -6.36 13.96
CA SER A 177 -5.38 -6.28 15.23
C SER A 177 -6.84 -6.71 15.07
N TYR A 178 -7.55 -6.87 16.18
CA TYR A 178 -9.01 -7.09 16.14
C TYR A 178 -9.74 -5.93 15.46
N SER A 179 -9.23 -4.70 15.58
CA SER A 179 -9.79 -3.54 14.87
C SER A 179 -9.54 -3.64 13.36
N SER A 180 -8.41 -4.20 12.92
CA SER A 180 -8.17 -4.48 11.51
C SER A 180 -9.19 -5.47 10.94
N LEU A 181 -9.48 -6.56 11.68
CA LEU A 181 -10.52 -7.54 11.31
C LEU A 181 -11.91 -6.91 11.25
N GLN A 182 -12.25 -6.03 12.22
CA GLN A 182 -13.51 -5.29 12.19
C GLN A 182 -13.60 -4.38 10.98
N SER A 183 -12.51 -3.70 10.62
CA SER A 183 -12.46 -2.85 9.43
C SER A 183 -12.74 -3.64 8.16
N ILE A 184 -12.13 -4.83 8.00
CA ILE A 184 -12.40 -5.70 6.85
C ILE A 184 -13.87 -6.12 6.80
N LYS A 185 -14.44 -6.56 7.92
CA LYS A 185 -15.86 -6.95 7.99
C LYS A 185 -16.80 -5.79 7.63
N LEU A 186 -16.51 -4.59 8.10
CA LEU A 186 -17.30 -3.41 7.79
C LEU A 186 -17.13 -3.00 6.31
N LEU A 187 -15.92 -3.01 5.77
CA LEU A 187 -15.68 -2.77 4.35
C LEU A 187 -16.50 -3.74 3.50
N SER A 188 -16.44 -5.05 3.79
CA SER A 188 -17.24 -6.07 3.09
C SER A 188 -18.75 -5.85 3.22
N TYR A 189 -19.22 -5.28 4.32
CA TYR A 189 -20.63 -4.96 4.52
C TYR A 189 -21.07 -3.74 3.72
N PHE A 190 -20.32 -2.63 3.79
CA PHE A 190 -20.67 -1.39 3.12
C PHE A 190 -20.43 -1.43 1.60
N PHE A 191 -19.49 -2.24 1.15
CA PHE A 191 -19.10 -2.38 -0.25
C PHE A 191 -19.47 -3.77 -0.80
N LYS A 192 -20.68 -4.23 -0.56
CA LYS A 192 -21.18 -5.58 -0.96
C LYS A 192 -21.10 -5.88 -2.45
N SER A 193 -21.19 -4.85 -3.29
CA SER A 193 -21.07 -4.97 -4.75
C SER A 193 -19.65 -4.83 -5.26
N THR A 194 -18.67 -4.71 -4.35
CA THR A 194 -17.27 -4.50 -4.72
C THR A 194 -16.66 -5.82 -5.16
N THR A 195 -16.05 -5.83 -6.31
CA THR A 195 -15.20 -6.92 -6.75
C THR A 195 -13.82 -6.75 -6.15
N TYR A 196 -13.29 -7.83 -5.58
CA TYR A 196 -11.91 -7.85 -5.09
C TYR A 196 -11.03 -8.37 -6.23
N TYR A 197 -10.07 -7.56 -6.66
CA TYR A 197 -9.13 -7.94 -7.71
C TYR A 197 -7.79 -8.33 -7.10
N ASN A 198 -7.18 -9.35 -7.65
CA ASN A 198 -5.74 -9.50 -7.53
C ASN A 198 -5.05 -8.72 -8.66
N CYS A 199 -3.76 -8.41 -8.49
CA CYS A 199 -3.02 -7.61 -9.48
C CYS A 199 -2.90 -8.27 -10.86
N SER A 200 -3.13 -9.57 -10.99
CA SER A 200 -3.11 -10.27 -12.28
C SER A 200 -4.41 -10.12 -13.08
N GLN A 201 -5.45 -9.55 -12.46
CA GLN A 201 -6.76 -9.33 -13.07
C GLN A 201 -6.97 -7.86 -13.50
N LEU A 202 -6.01 -6.99 -13.19
CA LEU A 202 -5.98 -5.58 -13.58
C LEU A 202 -5.14 -5.38 -14.83
#